data_d051959fc345c252a15a83915110fcfe
#
_entry.id   d051959fc345c252a15a83915110fcfe
#
_cell.length_a   1.000
_cell.length_b   1.000
_cell.length_c   1.000
_cell.angle_alpha   90.00
_cell.angle_beta   90.00
_cell.angle_gamma   90.00
#
_symmetry.space_group_name_H-M   'P 1'
#
loop_
_entity.id
_entity.type
_entity.pdbx_description
1 polymer ?
#
loop_
_entity_poly.entity_id
_entity_poly.type
_entity_poly.pdbx_seq_one_letter_code
_entity_poly.pdbx_strand_id
1 'polypeptide(L)'
;MRIARQNMEMDLPAKGRNVWKSAPSCGRLGFRLRRRDVIARAISFRSAAISEKARSPMAKIKVTNPVVDLDGDEMTRIIWKYIKDKLIHPFLDIELMYFDLGMEFRDETDDRITVEAANAIKKVGVGVKCATITPDEARVKEFGLKHMWKSPNGTIRNILGGVIFREPIICKNVPRLVPGWTKPIIIGRHAYGDQYRATDIRFPGKGTLSMKFVGEDGTVIEREVFKTPGPGVAMEMYNLDDSIVDFARASFNYGLLRGYPVYLSTKNTILKVYDGRFKDIFQDIYDREFKTQFEARKLTYEHRLIDDMVASALKWSGGYVWACKNYDGDVQSDTVAQGYGSLGLMTSVLLTPDGQTVEAEAAHGTVTRHYREHQKGKETSTNSIASIFAWTRGLSHRAKLDDNEALANFATTLEKVCVDTVEAGFMTKDLALLVGPDQRWLSTTGFLDKVADNLTKAMAVA
;
A
#
# COMPACT_ATOMS: atom_id res chain seq x y z
N MET A 1 -45.72 9.88 -16.46
CA MET A 1 -44.92 10.20 -17.65
C MET A 1 -43.92 9.06 -17.82
N ARG A 2 -44.16 8.18 -18.83
CA ARG A 2 -43.31 7.01 -19.12
C ARG A 2 -42.13 7.49 -19.95
N ILE A 3 -40.90 7.15 -19.54
CA ILE A 3 -39.69 7.28 -20.38
C ILE A 3 -39.19 5.88 -20.71
N ALA A 4 -39.09 5.64 -22.01
CA ALA A 4 -38.80 4.38 -22.63
C ALA A 4 -37.32 3.96 -22.40
N ARG A 5 -37.15 2.68 -22.15
CA ARG A 5 -35.85 1.98 -22.25
C ARG A 5 -35.52 1.77 -23.74
N GLN A 6 -34.39 2.28 -24.20
CA GLN A 6 -33.79 1.85 -25.46
C GLN A 6 -32.69 0.87 -25.13
N ASN A 7 -32.91 -0.39 -25.53
CA ASN A 7 -31.88 -1.42 -25.62
C ASN A 7 -31.05 -1.15 -26.87
N MET A 8 -29.75 -1.07 -26.68
CA MET A 8 -28.78 -1.08 -27.78
C MET A 8 -28.20 -2.49 -27.86
N GLU A 9 -28.75 -3.30 -28.77
CA GLU A 9 -28.13 -4.57 -29.22
C GLU A 9 -26.99 -4.21 -30.18
N MET A 10 -25.80 -4.72 -29.90
CA MET A 10 -24.69 -4.68 -30.86
C MET A 10 -24.60 -6.04 -31.56
N ASP A 11 -24.86 -6.02 -32.87
CA ASP A 11 -24.70 -7.15 -33.78
C ASP A 11 -23.23 -7.60 -33.88
N LEU A 12 -23.02 -8.90 -33.71
CA LEU A 12 -21.78 -9.61 -34.02
C LEU A 12 -21.91 -10.23 -35.41
N PRO A 13 -20.93 -10.10 -36.31
CA PRO A 13 -20.98 -10.79 -37.61
C PRO A 13 -20.58 -12.27 -37.50
N ALA A 14 -21.26 -13.09 -38.27
CA ALA A 14 -21.25 -14.52 -38.29
C ALA A 14 -19.99 -15.16 -38.88
N LYS A 15 -19.74 -16.37 -38.43
CA LYS A 15 -18.74 -17.37 -38.79
C LYS A 15 -18.53 -17.59 -40.28
N GLY A 16 -17.28 -17.49 -40.75
CA GLY A 16 -16.81 -18.04 -42.02
C GLY A 16 -16.21 -19.43 -41.80
N ARG A 17 -16.66 -20.41 -42.64
CA ARG A 17 -16.33 -21.82 -42.56
C ARG A 17 -14.95 -22.14 -43.15
N ASN A 18 -14.30 -23.13 -42.56
CA ASN A 18 -13.09 -23.83 -43.00
C ASN A 18 -13.23 -24.40 -44.41
N VAL A 19 -12.20 -24.25 -45.24
CA VAL A 19 -11.96 -25.09 -46.40
C VAL A 19 -10.53 -25.63 -46.31
N TRP A 20 -10.45 -26.94 -46.12
CA TRP A 20 -9.24 -27.73 -46.24
C TRP A 20 -8.90 -27.89 -47.71
N LYS A 21 -7.66 -27.62 -48.12
CA LYS A 21 -7.08 -28.19 -49.37
C LYS A 21 -5.74 -28.84 -49.03
N SER A 22 -5.69 -30.08 -49.53
CA SER A 22 -4.68 -31.10 -49.44
C SER A 22 -3.33 -30.74 -50.05
N ALA A 23 -2.28 -31.32 -49.47
CA ALA A 23 -0.91 -31.35 -49.92
C ALA A 23 -0.71 -32.19 -51.18
N PRO A 24 0.38 -32.03 -51.94
CA PRO A 24 0.97 -33.10 -52.72
C PRO A 24 2.34 -33.54 -52.17
N SER A 25 2.51 -34.84 -52.21
CA SER A 25 3.71 -35.62 -51.96
C SER A 25 4.70 -35.56 -53.12
N CYS A 26 5.99 -35.49 -52.82
CA CYS A 26 7.12 -36.07 -53.63
C CYS A 26 8.41 -35.57 -52.96
N GLY A 27 9.48 -36.29 -52.80
CA GLY A 27 10.12 -37.39 -53.39
C GLY A 27 11.37 -37.71 -52.58
N ARG A 28 11.61 -39.00 -52.41
CA ARG A 28 12.86 -39.53 -51.86
C ARG A 28 14.04 -39.29 -52.78
N LEU A 29 15.11 -38.75 -52.29
CA LEU A 29 16.44 -38.88 -52.88
C LEU A 29 17.41 -39.38 -51.84
N GLY A 30 17.82 -40.63 -52.03
CA GLY A 30 18.86 -41.26 -51.25
C GLY A 30 20.22 -40.82 -51.70
N PHE A 31 21.09 -40.51 -50.77
CA PHE A 31 22.52 -40.42 -51.02
C PHE A 31 23.28 -41.39 -50.15
N ARG A 32 24.04 -42.26 -50.84
CA ARG A 32 24.90 -43.30 -50.30
C ARG A 32 26.09 -42.70 -49.53
N LEU A 33 26.33 -43.27 -48.37
CA LEU A 33 27.55 -43.16 -47.64
C LEU A 33 28.78 -43.64 -48.42
N ARG A 34 29.82 -42.87 -48.50
CA ARG A 34 31.19 -43.36 -48.68
C ARG A 34 31.94 -43.14 -47.37
N ARG A 35 32.42 -44.28 -46.81
CA ARG A 35 33.43 -44.33 -45.77
C ARG A 35 34.77 -43.89 -46.35
N ARG A 36 35.49 -43.03 -45.65
CA ARG A 36 36.95 -43.00 -45.61
C ARG A 36 37.43 -42.31 -44.33
N ASP A 37 38.01 -43.09 -43.43
CA ASP A 37 39.24 -43.00 -42.66
C ASP A 37 39.50 -41.68 -41.88
N VAL A 38 39.22 -41.69 -40.59
CA VAL A 38 40.07 -41.97 -39.43
C VAL A 38 41.46 -41.30 -39.49
N ILE A 39 41.63 -40.26 -38.73
CA ILE A 39 42.81 -40.04 -37.91
C ILE A 39 42.33 -39.40 -36.57
N ALA A 40 42.50 -40.17 -35.52
CA ALA A 40 42.27 -39.73 -34.16
C ALA A 40 43.35 -38.72 -33.74
N ARG A 41 42.94 -37.47 -33.52
CA ARG A 41 43.73 -36.56 -32.68
C ARG A 41 42.98 -36.44 -31.35
N ALA A 42 43.52 -37.09 -30.33
CA ALA A 42 43.14 -36.89 -28.95
C ALA A 42 43.46 -35.43 -28.57
N ILE A 43 42.45 -34.59 -28.59
CA ILE A 43 42.49 -33.29 -27.94
C ILE A 43 42.03 -33.54 -26.51
N SER A 44 43.02 -33.55 -25.60
CA SER A 44 42.83 -33.52 -24.16
C SER A 44 42.04 -32.25 -23.82
N PHE A 45 40.72 -32.35 -23.69
CA PHE A 45 39.93 -31.38 -22.97
C PHE A 45 40.30 -31.50 -21.48
N ARG A 46 41.24 -30.71 -21.03
CA ARG A 46 41.30 -30.35 -19.62
C ARG A 46 39.99 -29.68 -19.29
N SER A 47 39.10 -30.43 -18.68
CA SER A 47 37.97 -29.89 -17.92
C SER A 47 38.52 -28.92 -16.89
N ALA A 48 38.48 -27.64 -17.19
CA ALA A 48 38.58 -26.61 -16.19
C ALA A 48 37.33 -26.75 -15.33
N ALA A 49 37.45 -27.56 -14.26
CA ALA A 49 36.54 -27.48 -13.15
C ALA A 49 36.60 -26.03 -12.65
N ILE A 50 35.64 -25.23 -13.05
CA ILE A 50 35.37 -23.96 -12.41
C ILE A 50 35.00 -24.36 -10.98
N SER A 51 35.97 -24.24 -10.09
CA SER A 51 35.77 -24.32 -8.66
C SER A 51 34.68 -23.32 -8.33
N GLU A 52 33.48 -23.80 -8.08
CA GLU A 52 32.50 -23.09 -7.26
C GLU A 52 33.17 -22.87 -5.91
N LYS A 53 33.95 -21.78 -5.81
CA LYS A 53 34.29 -21.25 -4.51
C LYS A 53 33.01 -21.08 -3.77
N ALA A 54 32.70 -21.95 -2.82
CA ALA A 54 31.66 -21.73 -1.84
C ALA A 54 31.90 -20.33 -1.30
N ARG A 55 31.04 -19.38 -1.75
CA ARG A 55 31.05 -18.02 -1.22
C ARG A 55 30.77 -18.16 0.27
N SER A 56 31.72 -17.71 1.09
CA SER A 56 31.46 -17.58 2.53
C SER A 56 30.12 -16.91 2.70
N PRO A 57 29.23 -17.39 3.59
CA PRO A 57 27.96 -16.73 3.82
C PRO A 57 28.23 -15.26 4.16
N MET A 58 27.58 -14.35 3.46
CA MET A 58 27.70 -12.92 3.70
C MET A 58 27.32 -12.63 5.14
N ALA A 59 28.14 -11.89 5.88
CA ALA A 59 27.85 -11.55 7.26
C ALA A 59 26.53 -10.78 7.29
N LYS A 60 25.60 -11.22 8.15
CA LYS A 60 24.31 -10.55 8.31
C LYS A 60 24.48 -9.19 8.96
N ILE A 61 23.71 -8.23 8.53
CA ILE A 61 23.63 -6.90 9.16
C ILE A 61 22.94 -7.06 10.50
N LYS A 62 23.62 -6.64 11.58
CA LYS A 62 23.04 -6.68 12.93
C LYS A 62 22.04 -5.56 13.13
N VAL A 63 20.84 -5.92 13.59
CA VAL A 63 19.79 -4.98 13.99
C VAL A 63 19.60 -5.12 15.49
N THR A 64 20.00 -4.10 16.24
CA THR A 64 20.11 -4.19 17.71
C THR A 64 18.75 -4.19 18.40
N ASN A 65 17.83 -3.36 17.93
CA ASN A 65 16.50 -3.25 18.50
C ASN A 65 15.46 -3.98 17.64
N PRO A 66 14.45 -4.61 18.26
CA PRO A 66 13.49 -5.43 17.54
C PRO A 66 12.57 -4.61 16.63
N VAL A 67 11.91 -5.32 15.73
CA VAL A 67 10.79 -4.83 14.92
C VAL A 67 9.57 -5.69 15.24
N VAL A 68 8.40 -5.06 15.39
CA VAL A 68 7.15 -5.78 15.59
C VAL A 68 6.64 -6.29 14.24
N ASP A 69 6.52 -7.62 14.12
CA ASP A 69 6.03 -8.32 12.92
C ASP A 69 4.56 -8.74 13.15
N LEU A 70 3.64 -8.08 12.44
CA LEU A 70 2.22 -8.36 12.51
C LEU A 70 1.82 -9.19 11.29
N ASP A 71 1.62 -10.49 11.50
CA ASP A 71 1.14 -11.39 10.45
C ASP A 71 -0.34 -11.14 10.15
N GLY A 72 -0.82 -11.65 9.03
CA GLY A 72 -2.18 -11.36 8.55
C GLY A 72 -2.88 -12.59 7.97
N ASP A 73 -3.64 -12.36 6.90
CA ASP A 73 -4.56 -13.35 6.36
C ASP A 73 -4.27 -13.72 4.90
N GLU A 74 -4.78 -14.86 4.49
CA GLU A 74 -4.99 -15.32 3.11
C GLU A 74 -3.69 -15.28 2.26
N MET A 75 -3.75 -14.78 1.02
CA MET A 75 -2.60 -14.79 0.10
C MET A 75 -1.46 -13.91 0.58
N THR A 76 -1.78 -12.81 1.28
CA THR A 76 -0.77 -11.90 1.81
C THR A 76 0.05 -12.53 2.94
N ARG A 77 -0.53 -13.40 3.77
CA ARG A 77 0.21 -14.17 4.80
C ARG A 77 1.27 -15.08 4.15
N ILE A 78 0.92 -15.73 3.06
CA ILE A 78 1.86 -16.59 2.30
C ILE A 78 3.01 -15.76 1.74
N ILE A 79 2.70 -14.61 1.13
CA ILE A 79 3.69 -13.66 0.60
C ILE A 79 4.58 -13.14 1.72
N TRP A 80 4.00 -12.78 2.87
CA TRP A 80 4.71 -12.24 4.04
C TRP A 80 5.77 -13.21 4.56
N LYS A 81 5.41 -14.50 4.64
CA LYS A 81 6.36 -15.55 4.97
C LYS A 81 7.51 -15.64 3.97
N TYR A 82 7.21 -15.64 2.65
CA TYR A 82 8.25 -15.69 1.63
C TYR A 82 9.17 -14.48 1.66
N ILE A 83 8.66 -13.29 1.94
CA ILE A 83 9.48 -12.07 2.09
C ILE A 83 10.45 -12.26 3.25
N LYS A 84 9.99 -12.70 4.42
CA LYS A 84 10.86 -12.98 5.58
C LYS A 84 11.93 -13.99 5.24
N ASP A 85 11.55 -15.13 4.67
CA ASP A 85 12.44 -16.24 4.40
C ASP A 85 13.50 -15.91 3.32
N LYS A 86 13.15 -15.12 2.31
CA LYS A 86 14.01 -14.88 1.14
C LYS A 86 14.71 -13.52 1.13
N LEU A 87 14.10 -12.50 1.71
CA LEU A 87 14.57 -11.11 1.60
C LEU A 87 15.02 -10.50 2.93
N ILE A 88 14.59 -11.03 4.08
CA ILE A 88 14.90 -10.46 5.39
C ILE A 88 15.93 -11.34 6.13
N HIS A 89 15.54 -12.55 6.53
CA HIS A 89 16.39 -13.42 7.33
C HIS A 89 17.73 -13.82 6.71
N PRO A 90 17.90 -13.93 5.39
CA PRO A 90 19.22 -14.21 4.81
C PRO A 90 20.23 -13.08 5.00
N PHE A 91 19.77 -11.82 5.14
CA PHE A 91 20.61 -10.62 5.14
C PHE A 91 20.72 -9.95 6.50
N LEU A 92 19.71 -10.10 7.35
CA LEU A 92 19.62 -9.42 8.65
C LEU A 92 19.71 -10.41 9.82
N ASP A 93 20.45 -10.01 10.84
CA ASP A 93 20.39 -10.57 12.20
C ASP A 93 19.49 -9.67 13.02
N ILE A 94 18.19 -9.98 13.04
CA ILE A 94 17.12 -9.15 13.57
C ILE A 94 16.17 -9.97 14.44
N GLU A 95 15.80 -9.43 15.58
CA GLU A 95 14.70 -9.93 16.41
C GLU A 95 13.35 -9.42 15.89
N LEU A 96 12.43 -10.34 15.59
CA LEU A 96 11.06 -10.03 15.22
C LEU A 96 10.11 -10.38 16.37
N MET A 97 9.47 -9.35 16.95
CA MET A 97 8.37 -9.55 17.90
C MET A 97 7.11 -9.91 17.13
N TYR A 98 6.84 -11.20 17.00
CA TYR A 98 5.75 -11.74 16.18
C TYR A 98 4.40 -11.67 16.88
N PHE A 99 3.39 -11.16 16.14
CA PHE A 99 1.98 -11.17 16.53
C PHE A 99 1.14 -11.71 15.37
N ASP A 100 0.36 -12.76 15.63
CA ASP A 100 -0.58 -13.31 14.65
C ASP A 100 -1.89 -12.51 14.68
N LEU A 101 -2.11 -11.67 13.66
CA LEU A 101 -3.38 -10.95 13.46
C LEU A 101 -4.30 -11.65 12.46
N GLY A 102 -4.06 -12.94 12.18
CA GLY A 102 -4.98 -13.77 11.40
C GLY A 102 -6.35 -13.89 12.06
N MET A 103 -7.38 -14.04 11.23
CA MET A 103 -8.78 -13.95 11.68
C MET A 103 -9.12 -14.93 12.79
N GLU A 104 -8.62 -16.16 12.70
CA GLU A 104 -8.89 -17.21 13.68
C GLU A 104 -8.28 -16.87 15.05
N PHE A 105 -7.02 -16.43 15.08
CA PHE A 105 -6.33 -16.10 16.33
C PHE A 105 -6.87 -14.81 16.97
N ARG A 106 -7.31 -13.85 16.16
CA ARG A 106 -8.02 -12.67 16.66
C ARG A 106 -9.34 -13.06 17.34
N ASP A 107 -10.11 -13.97 16.74
CA ASP A 107 -11.35 -14.47 17.33
C ASP A 107 -11.09 -15.26 18.63
N GLU A 108 -10.06 -16.11 18.64
CA GLU A 108 -9.64 -16.86 19.83
C GLU A 108 -9.32 -15.94 21.01
N THR A 109 -8.62 -14.84 20.74
CA THR A 109 -8.15 -13.87 21.74
C THR A 109 -9.14 -12.75 22.05
N ASP A 110 -10.35 -12.79 21.48
CA ASP A 110 -11.34 -11.70 21.56
C ASP A 110 -10.74 -10.35 21.11
N ASP A 111 -9.96 -10.40 20.02
CA ASP A 111 -9.20 -9.29 19.40
C ASP A 111 -8.19 -8.57 20.31
N ARG A 112 -7.88 -9.13 21.49
CA ARG A 112 -6.87 -8.56 22.41
C ARG A 112 -5.49 -8.53 21.78
N ILE A 113 -5.16 -9.52 20.94
CA ILE A 113 -3.87 -9.56 20.24
C ILE A 113 -3.61 -8.32 19.41
N THR A 114 -4.64 -7.71 18.80
CA THR A 114 -4.51 -6.46 18.04
C THR A 114 -4.10 -5.29 18.94
N VAL A 115 -4.66 -5.21 20.14
CA VAL A 115 -4.32 -4.19 21.14
C VAL A 115 -2.90 -4.39 21.67
N GLU A 116 -2.54 -5.63 21.97
CA GLU A 116 -1.18 -6.00 22.43
C GLU A 116 -0.13 -5.67 21.38
N ALA A 117 -0.39 -6.00 20.11
CA ALA A 117 0.47 -5.67 18.98
C ALA A 117 0.67 -4.15 18.81
N ALA A 118 -0.41 -3.36 18.89
CA ALA A 118 -0.33 -1.91 18.82
C ALA A 118 0.50 -1.29 19.96
N ASN A 119 0.33 -1.80 21.18
CA ASN A 119 1.14 -1.38 22.33
C ASN A 119 2.60 -1.79 22.21
N ALA A 120 2.89 -2.96 21.61
CA ALA A 120 4.25 -3.36 21.30
C ALA A 120 4.90 -2.40 20.29
N ILE A 121 4.20 -2.03 19.21
CA ILE A 121 4.68 -1.03 18.24
C ILE A 121 4.99 0.29 18.96
N LYS A 122 4.08 0.78 19.79
CA LYS A 122 4.27 2.02 20.55
C LYS A 122 5.53 1.99 21.44
N LYS A 123 5.83 0.83 22.03
CA LYS A 123 7.01 0.62 22.88
C LYS A 123 8.30 0.52 22.08
N VAL A 124 8.27 -0.16 20.93
CA VAL A 124 9.46 -0.48 20.11
C VAL A 124 9.76 0.61 19.08
N GLY A 125 8.75 1.37 18.69
CA GLY A 125 8.83 2.44 17.69
C GLY A 125 8.63 1.97 16.24
N VAL A 126 8.67 0.66 15.96
CA VAL A 126 8.56 0.16 14.58
C VAL A 126 7.68 -1.09 14.52
N GLY A 127 6.64 -1.02 13.69
CA GLY A 127 5.82 -2.17 13.29
C GLY A 127 5.79 -2.34 11.77
N VAL A 128 5.78 -3.58 11.33
CA VAL A 128 5.52 -3.96 9.94
C VAL A 128 4.32 -4.90 9.91
N LYS A 129 3.35 -4.62 9.03
CA LYS A 129 2.06 -5.28 9.09
C LYS A 129 1.66 -5.90 7.76
N CYS A 130 1.32 -7.19 7.82
CA CYS A 130 0.63 -7.90 6.75
C CYS A 130 -0.84 -7.46 6.67
N ALA A 131 -1.47 -7.61 5.51
CA ALA A 131 -2.88 -7.32 5.36
C ALA A 131 -3.76 -8.31 6.14
N THR A 132 -4.81 -7.78 6.78
CA THR A 132 -5.73 -8.53 7.64
C THR A 132 -7.17 -8.43 7.15
N ILE A 133 -7.97 -9.45 7.42
CA ILE A 133 -9.41 -9.44 7.13
C ILE A 133 -10.12 -8.51 8.12
N THR A 134 -10.99 -7.65 7.59
CA THR A 134 -12.07 -7.01 8.36
C THR A 134 -13.35 -7.76 8.01
N PRO A 135 -13.94 -8.54 8.93
CA PRO A 135 -15.05 -9.42 8.60
C PRO A 135 -16.35 -8.64 8.35
N ASP A 136 -17.08 -9.07 7.34
CA ASP A 136 -18.51 -8.81 7.13
C ASP A 136 -19.35 -10.03 7.58
N GLU A 137 -20.67 -9.98 7.39
CA GLU A 137 -21.57 -11.07 7.78
C GLU A 137 -21.24 -12.41 7.06
N ALA A 138 -20.71 -12.34 5.84
CA ALA A 138 -20.31 -13.55 5.10
C ALA A 138 -19.05 -14.18 5.70
N ARG A 139 -18.08 -13.35 6.08
CA ARG A 139 -16.86 -13.79 6.75
C ARG A 139 -17.11 -14.31 8.16
N VAL A 140 -18.02 -13.68 8.92
CA VAL A 140 -18.45 -14.18 10.24
C VAL A 140 -18.97 -15.61 10.12
N LYS A 141 -19.79 -15.91 9.11
CA LYS A 141 -20.29 -17.27 8.85
C LYS A 141 -19.21 -18.23 8.35
N GLU A 142 -18.35 -17.76 7.46
CA GLU A 142 -17.26 -18.57 6.87
C GLU A 142 -16.28 -19.07 7.93
N PHE A 143 -15.87 -18.21 8.84
CA PHE A 143 -14.89 -18.51 9.90
C PHE A 143 -15.55 -18.97 11.22
N GLY A 144 -16.88 -18.92 11.32
CA GLY A 144 -17.60 -19.24 12.56
C GLY A 144 -17.28 -18.31 13.73
N LEU A 145 -17.09 -17.03 13.44
CA LEU A 145 -16.61 -16.03 14.41
C LEU A 145 -17.63 -15.74 15.51
N LYS A 146 -17.15 -15.48 16.71
CA LYS A 146 -17.94 -15.04 17.87
C LYS A 146 -18.65 -13.72 17.61
N HIS A 147 -17.94 -12.81 16.92
CA HIS A 147 -18.40 -11.45 16.65
C HIS A 147 -17.92 -10.96 15.27
N MET A 148 -18.58 -9.92 14.74
CA MET A 148 -18.08 -9.16 13.62
C MET A 148 -17.05 -8.15 14.12
N TRP A 149 -15.78 -8.61 14.20
CA TRP A 149 -14.67 -7.84 14.75
C TRP A 149 -14.40 -6.55 13.97
N LYS A 150 -13.97 -5.52 14.67
CA LYS A 150 -13.56 -4.25 14.05
C LYS A 150 -12.31 -4.43 13.20
N SER A 151 -12.04 -3.46 12.34
CA SER A 151 -10.79 -3.44 11.56
C SER A 151 -9.56 -3.34 12.48
N PRO A 152 -8.59 -4.25 12.38
CA PRO A 152 -7.33 -4.15 13.13
C PRO A 152 -6.60 -2.85 12.85
N ASN A 153 -6.61 -2.41 11.58
CA ASN A 153 -6.02 -1.13 11.18
C ASN A 153 -6.63 0.04 11.97
N GLY A 154 -7.95 0.04 12.14
CA GLY A 154 -8.64 1.06 12.96
C GLY A 154 -8.20 1.04 14.42
N THR A 155 -8.09 -0.14 15.02
CA THR A 155 -7.63 -0.32 16.41
C THR A 155 -6.19 0.16 16.59
N ILE A 156 -5.26 -0.27 15.71
CA ILE A 156 -3.85 0.12 15.75
C ILE A 156 -3.70 1.63 15.60
N ARG A 157 -4.35 2.21 14.60
CA ARG A 157 -4.31 3.67 14.33
C ARG A 157 -4.85 4.49 15.50
N ASN A 158 -5.89 4.01 16.17
CA ASN A 158 -6.44 4.70 17.34
C ASN A 158 -5.51 4.65 18.56
N ILE A 159 -4.71 3.59 18.70
CA ILE A 159 -3.76 3.43 19.81
C ILE A 159 -2.47 4.22 19.55
N LEU A 160 -1.96 4.19 18.32
CA LEU A 160 -0.74 4.88 17.96
C LEU A 160 -0.95 6.37 17.74
N GLY A 161 -2.12 6.77 17.23
CA GLY A 161 -2.33 8.10 16.66
C GLY A 161 -1.58 8.28 15.34
N GLY A 162 -1.48 9.53 14.87
CA GLY A 162 -0.65 9.86 13.73
C GLY A 162 -1.39 9.96 12.39
N VAL A 163 -0.61 10.00 11.33
CA VAL A 163 -1.04 10.26 9.96
C VAL A 163 -0.60 9.11 9.06
N ILE A 164 -1.48 8.70 8.17
CA ILE A 164 -1.16 7.67 7.17
C ILE A 164 -0.68 8.36 5.90
N PHE A 165 0.57 8.09 5.53
CA PHE A 165 1.13 8.53 4.26
C PHE A 165 1.13 7.38 3.26
N ARG A 166 0.42 7.59 2.14
CA ARG A 166 0.37 6.67 1.02
C ARG A 166 1.16 7.25 -0.15
N GLU A 167 2.22 6.55 -0.53
CA GLU A 167 3.16 6.98 -1.57
C GLU A 167 3.22 5.93 -2.70
N PRO A 168 3.07 6.35 -3.98
CA PRO A 168 3.17 5.43 -5.10
C PRO A 168 4.61 5.00 -5.35
N ILE A 169 4.78 3.72 -5.67
CA ILE A 169 6.02 3.12 -6.17
C ILE A 169 6.01 3.25 -7.69
N ILE A 170 6.96 4.01 -8.24
CA ILE A 170 6.99 4.32 -9.66
C ILE A 170 7.98 3.41 -10.37
N CYS A 171 7.48 2.59 -11.32
CA CYS A 171 8.28 1.83 -12.28
C CYS A 171 8.11 2.46 -13.67
N LYS A 172 9.22 2.78 -14.37
CA LYS A 172 9.18 3.57 -15.62
C LYS A 172 8.46 2.87 -16.75
N ASN A 173 8.56 1.54 -16.81
CA ASN A 173 7.95 0.70 -17.83
C ASN A 173 6.49 0.34 -17.54
N VAL A 174 5.94 0.67 -16.38
CA VAL A 174 4.52 0.47 -16.07
C VAL A 174 3.75 1.74 -16.46
N PRO A 175 2.86 1.66 -17.46
CA PRO A 175 2.08 2.80 -17.90
C PRO A 175 1.18 3.34 -16.80
N ARG A 176 1.15 4.66 -16.66
CA ARG A 176 0.24 5.36 -15.74
C ARG A 176 -1.06 5.70 -16.45
N LEU A 177 -2.19 5.59 -15.76
CA LEU A 177 -3.47 6.04 -16.30
C LEU A 177 -3.50 7.56 -16.48
N VAL A 178 -2.72 8.29 -15.66
CA VAL A 178 -2.47 9.72 -15.85
C VAL A 178 -1.02 9.91 -16.28
N PRO A 179 -0.73 9.99 -17.58
CA PRO A 179 0.66 10.02 -18.10
C PRO A 179 1.50 11.19 -17.58
N GLY A 180 0.86 12.30 -17.20
CA GLY A 180 1.52 13.48 -16.63
C GLY A 180 2.13 13.28 -15.23
N TRP A 181 1.74 12.26 -14.50
CA TRP A 181 2.24 12.00 -13.14
C TRP A 181 3.64 11.36 -13.18
N THR A 182 4.67 12.19 -13.25
CA THR A 182 6.07 11.75 -13.34
C THR A 182 6.79 11.71 -12.01
N LYS A 183 6.21 12.35 -10.98
CA LYS A 183 6.69 12.38 -9.59
C LYS A 183 5.59 11.87 -8.66
N PRO A 184 5.90 11.35 -7.47
CA PRO A 184 4.87 10.84 -6.56
C PRO A 184 3.92 11.94 -6.08
N ILE A 185 2.63 11.62 -6.03
CA ILE A 185 1.61 12.33 -5.27
C ILE A 185 1.45 11.56 -3.97
N ILE A 186 1.82 12.17 -2.85
CA ILE A 186 1.79 11.51 -1.55
C ILE A 186 0.54 11.95 -0.81
N ILE A 187 -0.38 11.04 -0.54
CA ILE A 187 -1.58 11.33 0.23
C ILE A 187 -1.27 11.20 1.73
N GLY A 188 -1.39 12.32 2.46
CA GLY A 188 -1.38 12.34 3.92
C GLY A 188 -2.82 12.27 4.43
N ARG A 189 -3.25 11.10 4.94
CA ARG A 189 -4.60 10.90 5.48
C ARG A 189 -4.62 11.11 6.97
N HIS A 190 -5.48 12.02 7.45
CA HIS A 190 -5.77 12.18 8.86
C HIS A 190 -6.52 10.93 9.37
N ALA A 191 -5.85 10.13 10.20
CA ALA A 191 -6.36 8.83 10.61
C ALA A 191 -7.33 8.88 11.80
N TYR A 192 -7.96 10.03 12.08
CA TYR A 192 -8.81 10.24 13.25
C TYR A 192 -10.10 10.95 12.89
N GLY A 193 -11.18 10.66 13.64
CA GLY A 193 -12.43 11.41 13.58
C GLY A 193 -13.20 11.29 12.27
N ASP A 194 -13.94 12.32 11.96
CA ASP A 194 -14.79 12.47 10.76
C ASP A 194 -15.82 11.31 10.65
N GLN A 195 -16.13 10.88 9.43
CA GLN A 195 -17.11 9.81 9.16
C GLN A 195 -16.73 8.46 9.82
N TYR A 196 -15.44 8.22 10.07
CA TYR A 196 -14.95 6.95 10.66
C TYR A 196 -15.23 6.82 12.16
N ARG A 197 -15.62 7.91 12.80
CA ARG A 197 -16.06 7.96 14.21
C ARG A 197 -17.41 8.61 14.39
N ALA A 198 -18.19 8.66 13.33
CA ALA A 198 -19.55 9.21 13.37
C ALA A 198 -20.50 8.30 14.16
N THR A 199 -21.51 8.93 14.72
CA THR A 199 -22.69 8.26 15.26
C THR A 199 -23.86 8.57 14.35
N ASP A 200 -24.55 7.55 13.87
CA ASP A 200 -25.69 7.69 13.00
C ASP A 200 -26.96 7.10 13.63
N ILE A 201 -28.10 7.70 13.26
CA ILE A 201 -29.41 7.28 13.70
C ILE A 201 -30.41 7.24 12.55
N ARG A 202 -31.36 6.34 12.67
CA ARG A 202 -32.56 6.34 11.83
C ARG A 202 -33.75 6.89 12.63
N PHE A 203 -34.40 7.95 12.16
CA PHE A 203 -35.58 8.49 12.79
C PHE A 203 -36.85 8.07 12.03
N PRO A 204 -37.97 7.71 12.77
CA PRO A 204 -39.09 7.00 12.17
C PRO A 204 -40.17 7.93 11.56
N GLY A 205 -40.10 9.24 11.80
CA GLY A 205 -41.19 10.14 11.40
C GLY A 205 -40.90 11.63 11.56
N LYS A 206 -41.98 12.41 11.65
CA LYS A 206 -41.90 13.84 11.90
C LYS A 206 -41.29 14.14 13.27
N GLY A 207 -40.45 15.18 13.32
CA GLY A 207 -39.81 15.58 14.58
C GLY A 207 -38.82 16.72 14.37
N THR A 208 -38.08 17.05 15.44
CA THR A 208 -36.99 18.01 15.39
C THR A 208 -35.67 17.28 15.66
N LEU A 209 -34.72 17.44 14.78
CA LEU A 209 -33.32 17.00 14.97
C LEU A 209 -32.54 18.17 15.56
N SER A 210 -31.86 17.93 16.71
CA SER A 210 -31.01 18.91 17.38
C SER A 210 -29.66 18.32 17.67
N MET A 211 -28.64 19.16 17.64
CA MET A 211 -27.28 18.88 18.11
C MET A 211 -27.09 19.57 19.45
N LYS A 212 -26.54 18.85 20.44
CA LYS A 212 -26.31 19.38 21.79
C LYS A 212 -24.94 19.00 22.33
N PHE A 213 -24.22 19.99 22.80
CA PHE A 213 -22.98 19.82 23.58
C PHE A 213 -23.25 20.28 25.02
N VAL A 214 -22.78 19.49 25.98
CA VAL A 214 -22.82 19.80 27.41
C VAL A 214 -21.40 19.72 27.96
N GLY A 215 -20.83 20.84 28.31
CA GLY A 215 -19.52 20.95 28.91
C GLY A 215 -19.51 20.51 30.38
N GLU A 216 -18.39 19.99 30.86
CA GLU A 216 -18.19 19.66 32.31
C GLU A 216 -18.25 20.91 33.20
N ASP A 217 -17.99 22.08 32.64
CA ASP A 217 -18.09 23.40 33.26
C ASP A 217 -19.56 23.92 33.34
N GLY A 218 -20.51 23.14 32.83
CA GLY A 218 -21.92 23.52 32.75
C GLY A 218 -22.31 24.30 31.46
N THR A 219 -21.37 24.56 30.56
CA THR A 219 -21.66 25.19 29.28
C THR A 219 -22.58 24.31 28.43
N VAL A 220 -23.68 24.89 27.93
CA VAL A 220 -24.61 24.17 27.02
C VAL A 220 -24.68 24.91 25.70
N ILE A 221 -24.39 24.18 24.62
CA ILE A 221 -24.57 24.65 23.25
C ILE A 221 -25.58 23.74 22.58
N GLU A 222 -26.72 24.29 22.15
CA GLU A 222 -27.76 23.54 21.46
C GLU A 222 -28.13 24.25 20.15
N ARG A 223 -28.30 23.47 19.08
CA ARG A 223 -28.69 23.97 17.78
C ARG A 223 -29.77 23.06 17.17
N GLU A 224 -30.89 23.63 16.73
CA GLU A 224 -31.79 22.94 15.85
C GLU A 224 -31.11 22.72 14.49
N VAL A 225 -31.05 21.46 14.06
CA VAL A 225 -30.46 21.08 12.77
C VAL A 225 -31.48 21.11 11.67
N PHE A 226 -32.64 20.45 11.92
CA PHE A 226 -33.69 20.31 10.92
C PHE A 226 -35.02 19.88 11.53
N LYS A 227 -36.14 20.44 11.02
CA LYS A 227 -37.49 19.94 11.29
C LYS A 227 -37.93 18.97 10.22
N THR A 228 -37.87 17.67 10.56
CA THR A 228 -38.13 16.60 9.62
C THR A 228 -39.64 16.45 9.35
N PRO A 229 -40.07 16.42 8.06
CA PRO A 229 -41.48 16.17 7.70
C PRO A 229 -41.82 14.68 7.66
N GLY A 230 -40.84 13.76 7.79
CA GLY A 230 -41.02 12.32 7.67
C GLY A 230 -39.80 11.52 8.16
N PRO A 231 -39.80 10.21 7.90
CA PRO A 231 -38.65 9.35 8.31
C PRO A 231 -37.37 9.68 7.54
N GLY A 232 -36.21 9.40 8.17
CA GLY A 232 -34.92 9.66 7.55
C GLY A 232 -33.75 9.12 8.38
N VAL A 233 -32.57 9.58 8.02
CA VAL A 233 -31.32 9.28 8.71
C VAL A 233 -30.59 10.57 9.06
N ALA A 234 -29.81 10.53 10.17
CA ALA A 234 -28.92 11.61 10.55
C ALA A 234 -27.59 11.03 11.02
N MET A 235 -26.53 11.80 10.87
CA MET A 235 -25.19 11.43 11.31
C MET A 235 -24.53 12.64 11.96
N GLU A 236 -23.85 12.41 13.07
CA GLU A 236 -23.01 13.38 13.75
C GLU A 236 -21.56 12.90 13.77
N MET A 237 -20.64 13.75 13.36
CA MET A 237 -19.20 13.47 13.34
C MET A 237 -18.45 14.57 14.10
N TYR A 238 -17.24 14.26 14.56
CA TYR A 238 -16.41 15.19 15.32
C TYR A 238 -14.94 15.07 14.98
N ASN A 239 -14.17 16.07 15.37
CA ASN A 239 -12.72 16.05 15.42
C ASN A 239 -12.23 16.87 16.63
N LEU A 240 -10.94 16.73 16.96
CA LEU A 240 -10.32 17.44 18.08
C LEU A 240 -9.20 18.34 17.57
N ASP A 241 -9.05 19.52 18.17
CA ASP A 241 -8.00 20.48 17.81
C ASP A 241 -6.61 19.87 17.91
N ASP A 242 -6.30 19.16 18.99
CA ASP A 242 -4.99 18.51 19.18
C ASP A 242 -4.70 17.50 18.07
N SER A 243 -5.70 16.72 17.66
CA SER A 243 -5.55 15.77 16.56
C SER A 243 -5.30 16.47 15.22
N ILE A 244 -5.92 17.63 14.99
CA ILE A 244 -5.68 18.43 13.78
C ILE A 244 -4.29 19.09 13.82
N VAL A 245 -3.83 19.55 14.98
CA VAL A 245 -2.47 20.07 15.20
C VAL A 245 -1.44 18.99 14.86
N ASP A 246 -1.63 17.79 15.37
CA ASP A 246 -0.76 16.64 15.10
C ASP A 246 -0.74 16.27 13.63
N PHE A 247 -1.90 16.32 12.97
CA PHE A 247 -2.01 16.10 11.52
C PHE A 247 -1.24 17.16 10.73
N ALA A 248 -1.33 18.43 11.12
CA ALA A 248 -0.60 19.51 10.50
C ALA A 248 0.92 19.30 10.64
N ARG A 249 1.40 19.06 11.85
CA ARG A 249 2.82 18.83 12.13
C ARG A 249 3.38 17.65 11.36
N ALA A 250 2.68 16.49 11.38
CA ALA A 250 3.11 15.31 10.65
C ALA A 250 3.17 15.58 9.13
N SER A 251 2.18 16.29 8.57
CA SER A 251 2.15 16.63 7.14
C SER A 251 3.30 17.54 6.74
N PHE A 252 3.61 18.57 7.53
CA PHE A 252 4.73 19.48 7.27
C PHE A 252 6.07 18.78 7.44
N ASN A 253 6.26 17.99 8.49
CA ASN A 253 7.47 17.20 8.70
C ASN A 253 7.71 16.22 7.54
N TYR A 254 6.65 15.57 7.03
CA TYR A 254 6.76 14.68 5.88
C TYR A 254 7.13 15.47 4.60
N GLY A 255 6.54 16.65 4.40
CA GLY A 255 6.90 17.55 3.32
C GLY A 255 8.40 17.95 3.35
N LEU A 256 8.91 18.33 4.52
CA LEU A 256 10.33 18.61 4.73
C LEU A 256 11.22 17.37 4.47
N LEU A 257 10.82 16.21 4.97
CA LEU A 257 11.55 14.95 4.76
C LEU A 257 11.69 14.61 3.28
N ARG A 258 10.61 14.78 2.51
CA ARG A 258 10.59 14.45 1.07
C ARG A 258 11.10 15.60 0.18
N GLY A 259 11.28 16.80 0.73
CA GLY A 259 11.61 18.00 -0.05
C GLY A 259 10.46 18.43 -0.97
N TYR A 260 9.22 18.29 -0.52
CA TYR A 260 8.00 18.56 -1.28
C TYR A 260 7.12 19.61 -0.63
N PRO A 261 6.41 20.45 -1.42
CA PRO A 261 5.37 21.32 -0.92
C PRO A 261 4.21 20.51 -0.32
N VAL A 262 3.45 21.16 0.56
CA VAL A 262 2.28 20.56 1.21
C VAL A 262 1.02 21.30 0.82
N TYR A 263 0.00 20.56 0.40
CA TYR A 263 -1.33 21.08 0.11
C TYR A 263 -2.33 20.46 1.06
N LEU A 264 -3.03 21.27 1.86
CA LEU A 264 -4.21 20.84 2.59
C LEU A 264 -5.43 21.03 1.71
N SER A 265 -6.31 20.03 1.59
CA SER A 265 -7.60 20.24 0.93
C SER A 265 -8.78 20.01 1.87
N THR A 266 -9.77 20.90 1.75
CA THR A 266 -11.03 20.83 2.49
C THR A 266 -12.19 21.36 1.63
N LYS A 267 -13.41 21.29 2.15
CA LYS A 267 -14.59 21.96 1.56
C LYS A 267 -15.14 23.04 2.50
N ASN A 268 -14.27 23.87 3.04
CA ASN A 268 -14.61 24.91 4.02
C ASN A 268 -15.63 25.95 3.52
N THR A 269 -15.84 26.06 2.22
CA THR A 269 -16.91 26.90 1.64
C THR A 269 -18.30 26.38 1.95
N ILE A 270 -18.45 25.08 2.19
CA ILE A 270 -19.67 24.39 2.59
C ILE A 270 -19.64 24.03 4.07
N LEU A 271 -18.61 23.33 4.53
CA LEU A 271 -18.40 22.93 5.93
C LEU A 271 -17.66 24.04 6.69
N LYS A 272 -18.29 25.22 6.78
CA LYS A 272 -17.60 26.48 7.16
C LYS A 272 -16.89 26.42 8.50
N VAL A 273 -17.51 25.82 9.51
CA VAL A 273 -16.94 25.71 10.86
C VAL A 273 -16.02 24.50 10.95
N TYR A 274 -16.51 23.33 10.53
CA TYR A 274 -15.80 22.08 10.66
C TYR A 274 -14.49 22.07 9.84
N ASP A 275 -14.58 22.25 8.53
CA ASP A 275 -13.43 22.29 7.64
C ASP A 275 -12.60 23.58 7.80
N GLY A 276 -13.28 24.68 8.18
CA GLY A 276 -12.61 25.93 8.52
C GLY A 276 -11.61 25.77 9.67
N ARG A 277 -11.96 24.94 10.67
CA ARG A 277 -11.06 24.67 11.80
C ARG A 277 -9.77 23.97 11.36
N PHE A 278 -9.84 23.01 10.44
CA PHE A 278 -8.66 22.38 9.84
C PHE A 278 -7.79 23.40 9.11
N LYS A 279 -8.39 24.23 8.28
CA LYS A 279 -7.67 25.28 7.55
C LYS A 279 -6.97 26.25 8.48
N ASP A 280 -7.65 26.72 9.52
CA ASP A 280 -7.12 27.73 10.43
C ASP A 280 -5.98 27.16 11.30
N ILE A 281 -6.12 25.93 11.82
CA ILE A 281 -5.07 25.27 12.59
C ILE A 281 -3.83 25.00 11.72
N PHE A 282 -4.01 24.47 10.50
CA PHE A 282 -2.88 24.26 9.59
C PHE A 282 -2.13 25.54 9.28
N GLN A 283 -2.84 26.65 9.04
CA GLN A 283 -2.21 27.92 8.76
C GLN A 283 -1.43 28.45 9.97
N ASP A 284 -2.03 28.35 11.16
CA ASP A 284 -1.38 28.79 12.42
C ASP A 284 -0.09 27.98 12.72
N ILE A 285 -0.16 26.66 12.59
CA ILE A 285 1.00 25.77 12.78
C ILE A 285 2.08 26.05 11.71
N TYR A 286 1.70 26.24 10.45
CA TYR A 286 2.63 26.60 9.40
C TYR A 286 3.36 27.90 9.73
N ASP A 287 2.63 28.96 10.02
CA ASP A 287 3.20 30.29 10.25
C ASP A 287 4.12 30.33 11.47
N ARG A 288 3.77 29.61 12.55
CA ARG A 288 4.56 29.62 13.80
C ARG A 288 5.75 28.64 13.81
N GLU A 289 5.61 27.47 13.20
CA GLU A 289 6.57 26.38 13.41
C GLU A 289 7.36 26.00 12.14
N PHE A 290 6.79 26.16 10.95
CA PHE A 290 7.36 25.56 9.73
C PHE A 290 7.76 26.56 8.64
N LYS A 291 7.20 27.75 8.61
CA LYS A 291 7.38 28.73 7.53
C LYS A 291 8.84 28.99 7.22
N THR A 292 9.66 29.29 8.22
CA THR A 292 11.09 29.55 8.04
C THR A 292 11.82 28.36 7.41
N GLN A 293 11.49 27.12 7.82
CA GLN A 293 12.12 25.92 7.28
C GLN A 293 11.69 25.65 5.84
N PHE A 294 10.43 25.90 5.51
CA PHE A 294 9.88 25.75 4.16
C PHE A 294 10.50 26.78 3.21
N GLU A 295 10.54 28.04 3.60
CA GLU A 295 11.16 29.13 2.83
C GLU A 295 12.64 28.85 2.56
N ALA A 296 13.41 28.41 3.58
CA ALA A 296 14.84 28.08 3.43
C ALA A 296 15.06 26.95 2.39
N ARG A 297 14.10 26.04 2.24
CA ARG A 297 14.14 24.94 1.25
C ARG A 297 13.39 25.23 -0.04
N LYS A 298 12.86 26.46 -0.20
CA LYS A 298 12.01 26.86 -1.35
C LYS A 298 10.77 25.97 -1.52
N LEU A 299 10.20 25.52 -0.42
CA LEU A 299 8.94 24.78 -0.36
C LEU A 299 7.80 25.71 0.03
N THR A 300 6.57 25.31 -0.32
CA THR A 300 5.35 26.08 -0.04
C THR A 300 4.32 25.24 0.69
N TYR A 301 3.46 25.92 1.43
CA TYR A 301 2.19 25.39 1.92
C TYR A 301 1.04 26.19 1.32
N GLU A 302 -0.01 25.49 0.93
CA GLU A 302 -1.24 26.11 0.42
C GLU A 302 -2.45 25.29 0.84
N HIS A 303 -3.52 25.99 1.28
CA HIS A 303 -4.85 25.39 1.44
C HIS A 303 -5.64 25.56 0.15
N ARG A 304 -6.29 24.47 -0.31
CA ARG A 304 -7.15 24.47 -1.50
C ARG A 304 -8.51 23.84 -1.21
N LEU A 305 -9.53 24.21 -1.99
CA LEU A 305 -10.77 23.45 -2.02
C LEU A 305 -10.51 22.07 -2.64
N ILE A 306 -11.15 21.03 -2.10
CA ILE A 306 -10.86 19.65 -2.53
C ILE A 306 -11.13 19.41 -4.01
N ASP A 307 -12.20 19.97 -4.56
CA ASP A 307 -12.53 19.89 -5.99
C ASP A 307 -11.48 20.58 -6.87
N ASP A 308 -10.97 21.75 -6.45
CA ASP A 308 -9.87 22.43 -7.13
C ASP A 308 -8.56 21.61 -7.02
N MET A 309 -8.31 21.01 -5.87
CA MET A 309 -7.13 20.18 -5.68
C MET A 309 -7.17 18.89 -6.53
N VAL A 310 -8.33 18.26 -6.67
CA VAL A 310 -8.54 17.12 -7.59
C VAL A 310 -8.25 17.55 -9.03
N ALA A 311 -8.79 18.70 -9.46
CA ALA A 311 -8.54 19.23 -10.80
C ALA A 311 -7.06 19.57 -11.02
N SER A 312 -6.39 20.09 -10.01
CA SER A 312 -4.94 20.39 -10.03
C SER A 312 -4.11 19.11 -10.09
N ALA A 313 -4.45 18.10 -9.30
CA ALA A 313 -3.76 16.81 -9.27
C ALA A 313 -3.72 16.15 -10.65
N LEU A 314 -4.82 16.21 -11.41
CA LEU A 314 -4.89 15.67 -12.78
C LEU A 314 -4.03 16.43 -13.81
N LYS A 315 -3.66 17.69 -13.51
CA LYS A 315 -2.89 18.57 -14.40
C LYS A 315 -1.42 18.64 -14.03
N TRP A 316 -1.08 18.44 -12.78
CA TRP A 316 0.29 18.55 -12.27
C TRP A 316 1.07 17.26 -12.43
N SER A 317 2.39 17.38 -12.38
CA SER A 317 3.30 16.23 -12.55
C SER A 317 3.51 15.39 -11.30
N GLY A 318 2.90 15.76 -10.15
CA GLY A 318 3.21 15.20 -8.85
C GLY A 318 4.36 15.93 -8.15
N GLY A 319 4.96 15.32 -7.14
CA GLY A 319 6.03 15.92 -6.34
C GLY A 319 5.50 16.82 -5.23
N TYR A 320 4.46 16.36 -4.52
CA TYR A 320 3.88 17.08 -3.39
C TYR A 320 3.21 16.13 -2.39
N VAL A 321 3.03 16.62 -1.17
CA VAL A 321 2.20 15.99 -0.14
C VAL A 321 0.82 16.63 -0.18
N TRP A 322 -0.20 15.78 -0.30
CA TRP A 322 -1.59 16.19 -0.27
C TRP A 322 -2.23 15.74 1.05
N ALA A 323 -2.36 16.67 1.99
CA ALA A 323 -3.00 16.45 3.27
C ALA A 323 -4.52 16.46 3.12
N CYS A 324 -5.16 15.36 3.48
CA CYS A 324 -6.58 15.11 3.34
C CYS A 324 -7.22 14.72 4.68
N LYS A 325 -8.44 15.17 4.93
CA LYS A 325 -9.26 14.63 6.03
C LYS A 325 -9.46 13.12 5.86
N ASN A 326 -9.96 12.46 6.89
CA ASN A 326 -9.99 11.00 6.96
C ASN A 326 -10.65 10.33 5.73
N TYR A 327 -11.89 10.66 5.43
CA TYR A 327 -12.63 10.09 4.28
C TYR A 327 -12.02 10.53 2.94
N ASP A 328 -11.71 11.82 2.81
CA ASP A 328 -11.11 12.37 1.59
C ASP A 328 -9.78 11.66 1.28
N GLY A 329 -8.94 11.44 2.30
CA GLY A 329 -7.66 10.76 2.17
C GLY A 329 -7.79 9.27 1.81
N ASP A 330 -8.83 8.60 2.29
CA ASP A 330 -9.14 7.23 1.90
C ASP A 330 -9.45 7.13 0.41
N VAL A 331 -10.40 7.93 -0.05
CA VAL A 331 -10.83 7.92 -1.46
C VAL A 331 -9.72 8.41 -2.39
N GLN A 332 -9.02 9.49 -2.04
CA GLN A 332 -7.98 10.05 -2.91
C GLN A 332 -6.75 9.16 -2.99
N SER A 333 -6.39 8.44 -1.92
CA SER A 333 -5.25 7.52 -1.98
C SER A 333 -5.49 6.37 -2.95
N ASP A 334 -6.70 5.81 -2.99
CA ASP A 334 -7.04 4.75 -3.94
C ASP A 334 -7.13 5.29 -5.38
N THR A 335 -7.70 6.48 -5.56
CA THR A 335 -7.73 7.17 -6.86
C THR A 335 -6.33 7.41 -7.41
N VAL A 336 -5.43 7.92 -6.56
CA VAL A 336 -4.03 8.17 -6.92
C VAL A 336 -3.30 6.86 -7.22
N ALA A 337 -3.51 5.81 -6.42
CA ALA A 337 -2.91 4.49 -6.66
C ALA A 337 -3.28 3.93 -8.03
N GLN A 338 -4.57 4.00 -8.40
CA GLN A 338 -5.01 3.58 -9.73
C GLN A 338 -4.41 4.46 -10.84
N GLY A 339 -4.30 5.75 -10.60
CA GLY A 339 -3.66 6.68 -11.54
C GLY A 339 -2.21 6.34 -11.86
N TYR A 340 -1.48 5.76 -10.89
CA TYR A 340 -0.11 5.23 -11.08
C TYR A 340 -0.08 3.79 -11.63
N GLY A 341 -1.22 3.16 -11.82
CA GLY A 341 -1.37 1.89 -12.52
C GLY A 341 -1.87 0.73 -11.67
N SER A 342 -1.52 0.64 -10.39
CA SER A 342 -1.93 -0.47 -9.52
C SER A 342 -1.87 -0.11 -8.04
N LEU A 343 -2.88 -0.54 -7.28
CA LEU A 343 -2.86 -0.48 -5.81
C LEU A 343 -1.69 -1.29 -5.21
N GLY A 344 -1.24 -2.34 -5.91
CA GLY A 344 -0.04 -3.12 -5.55
C GLY A 344 1.28 -2.34 -5.65
N LEU A 345 1.23 -1.10 -6.16
CA LEU A 345 2.35 -0.15 -6.21
C LEU A 345 2.17 1.03 -5.24
N MET A 346 1.43 0.83 -4.15
CA MET A 346 1.19 1.88 -3.15
C MET A 346 1.67 1.42 -1.77
N THR A 347 2.54 2.21 -1.14
CA THR A 347 2.92 2.03 0.27
C THR A 347 1.89 2.67 1.18
N SER A 348 1.82 2.22 2.43
CA SER A 348 1.02 2.83 3.50
C SER A 348 1.85 2.85 4.77
N VAL A 349 2.14 4.04 5.27
CA VAL A 349 2.97 4.25 6.46
C VAL A 349 2.23 5.15 7.43
N LEU A 350 1.88 4.63 8.59
CA LEU A 350 1.46 5.45 9.73
C LEU A 350 2.69 6.01 10.41
N LEU A 351 2.75 7.34 10.56
CA LEU A 351 3.79 8.05 11.31
C LEU A 351 3.15 8.84 12.45
N THR A 352 3.65 8.66 13.67
CA THR A 352 3.23 9.49 14.82
C THR A 352 3.72 10.93 14.67
N PRO A 353 3.04 11.93 15.31
CA PRO A 353 3.36 13.35 15.15
C PRO A 353 4.78 13.70 15.57
N ASP A 354 5.32 13.02 16.57
CA ASP A 354 6.69 13.14 17.05
C ASP A 354 7.74 12.51 16.12
N GLY A 355 7.27 11.73 15.12
CA GLY A 355 8.12 11.04 14.17
C GLY A 355 8.93 9.87 14.78
N GLN A 356 8.54 9.39 15.97
CA GLN A 356 9.26 8.32 16.67
C GLN A 356 8.70 6.93 16.37
N THR A 357 7.41 6.83 16.06
CA THR A 357 6.77 5.55 15.83
C THR A 357 6.24 5.43 14.40
N VAL A 358 6.52 4.31 13.77
CA VAL A 358 6.04 3.94 12.44
C VAL A 358 5.34 2.58 12.48
N GLU A 359 4.21 2.48 11.80
CA GLU A 359 3.63 1.21 11.38
C GLU A 359 3.53 1.24 9.84
N ALA A 360 4.16 0.28 9.17
CA ALA A 360 4.21 0.19 7.72
C ALA A 360 3.46 -1.04 7.21
N GLU A 361 2.55 -0.84 6.25
CA GLU A 361 1.73 -1.89 5.66
C GLU A 361 1.63 -1.71 4.13
N ALA A 362 1.15 -2.73 3.43
CA ALA A 362 0.70 -2.58 2.04
C ALA A 362 -0.67 -1.91 2.02
N ALA A 363 -0.90 -1.02 1.05
CA ALA A 363 -2.17 -0.30 0.92
C ALA A 363 -3.32 -1.16 0.35
N HIS A 364 -3.12 -2.46 0.14
CA HIS A 364 -4.12 -3.40 -0.39
C HIS A 364 -4.58 -4.42 0.66
N GLY A 365 -5.68 -5.13 0.38
CA GLY A 365 -6.22 -6.19 1.25
C GLY A 365 -5.51 -7.54 1.06
N THR A 366 -6.13 -8.60 1.60
CA THR A 366 -5.59 -9.97 1.72
C THR A 366 -5.54 -10.78 0.42
N VAL A 367 -6.05 -10.23 -0.69
CA VAL A 367 -6.08 -10.86 -2.02
C VAL A 367 -6.79 -12.23 -2.02
N THR A 368 -7.98 -12.26 -1.46
CA THR A 368 -8.84 -13.46 -1.27
C THR A 368 -8.98 -14.29 -2.54
N ARG A 369 -9.20 -13.68 -3.71
CA ARG A 369 -9.40 -14.43 -4.96
C ARG A 369 -8.18 -15.30 -5.31
N HIS A 370 -6.95 -14.77 -5.16
CA HIS A 370 -5.74 -15.54 -5.41
C HIS A 370 -5.53 -16.60 -4.34
N TYR A 371 -5.89 -16.32 -3.08
CA TYR A 371 -5.83 -17.32 -2.02
C TYR A 371 -6.74 -18.53 -2.32
N ARG A 372 -7.97 -18.28 -2.80
CA ARG A 372 -8.88 -19.37 -3.21
C ARG A 372 -8.33 -20.24 -4.36
N GLU A 373 -7.61 -19.63 -5.31
CA GLU A 373 -6.94 -20.41 -6.37
C GLU A 373 -5.73 -21.17 -5.82
N HIS A 374 -4.96 -20.57 -4.93
CA HIS A 374 -3.84 -21.22 -4.24
C HIS A 374 -4.29 -22.45 -3.43
N GLN A 375 -5.41 -22.35 -2.69
CA GLN A 375 -6.01 -23.48 -1.96
C GLN A 375 -6.38 -24.65 -2.88
N LYS A 376 -6.66 -24.40 -4.15
CA LYS A 376 -6.92 -25.42 -5.18
C LYS A 376 -5.63 -25.99 -5.81
N GLY A 377 -4.47 -25.62 -5.30
CA GLY A 377 -3.17 -26.03 -5.83
C GLY A 377 -2.76 -25.33 -7.13
N LYS A 378 -3.42 -24.22 -7.50
CA LYS A 378 -3.07 -23.46 -8.69
C LYS A 378 -1.97 -22.44 -8.40
N GLU A 379 -1.08 -22.29 -9.35
CA GLU A 379 -0.09 -21.21 -9.29
C GLU A 379 -0.77 -19.83 -9.42
N THR A 380 -0.34 -18.89 -8.61
CA THR A 380 -0.84 -17.52 -8.59
C THR A 380 0.25 -16.53 -8.96
N SER A 381 -0.15 -15.40 -9.52
CA SER A 381 0.74 -14.27 -9.80
C SER A 381 0.19 -13.05 -9.05
N THR A 382 0.54 -12.97 -7.77
CA THR A 382 0.15 -11.88 -6.87
C THR A 382 1.31 -10.91 -6.73
N ASN A 383 1.04 -9.63 -6.92
CA ASN A 383 2.02 -8.57 -6.72
C ASN A 383 2.41 -8.47 -5.24
N SER A 384 3.69 -8.61 -4.95
CA SER A 384 4.26 -8.54 -3.60
C SER A 384 5.03 -7.25 -3.32
N ILE A 385 5.08 -6.32 -4.28
CA ILE A 385 5.93 -5.13 -4.20
C ILE A 385 5.56 -4.27 -2.99
N ALA A 386 4.28 -3.95 -2.80
CA ALA A 386 3.85 -3.14 -1.67
C ALA A 386 4.16 -3.80 -0.31
N SER A 387 4.08 -5.14 -0.22
CA SER A 387 4.46 -5.88 0.99
C SER A 387 5.97 -5.85 1.24
N ILE A 388 6.80 -5.92 0.19
CA ILE A 388 8.26 -5.72 0.30
C ILE A 388 8.56 -4.31 0.82
N PHE A 389 7.88 -3.30 0.27
CA PHE A 389 8.05 -1.91 0.68
C PHE A 389 7.54 -1.63 2.10
N ALA A 390 6.54 -2.36 2.59
CA ALA A 390 6.15 -2.28 3.99
C ALA A 390 7.34 -2.66 4.91
N TRP A 391 8.05 -3.75 4.59
CA TRP A 391 9.27 -4.15 5.29
C TRP A 391 10.35 -3.08 5.19
N THR A 392 10.68 -2.60 4.00
CA THR A 392 11.77 -1.63 3.81
C THR A 392 11.48 -0.30 4.48
N ARG A 393 10.22 0.17 4.50
CA ARG A 393 9.83 1.39 5.21
C ARG A 393 9.98 1.25 6.73
N GLY A 394 9.55 0.13 7.29
CA GLY A 394 9.77 -0.19 8.71
C GLY A 394 11.27 -0.27 9.05
N LEU A 395 12.06 -1.00 8.24
CA LEU A 395 13.50 -1.13 8.43
C LEU A 395 14.25 0.19 8.27
N SER A 396 13.86 1.04 7.33
CA SER A 396 14.42 2.39 7.17
C SER A 396 14.18 3.25 8.41
N HIS A 397 12.98 3.13 9.01
CA HIS A 397 12.69 3.85 10.25
C HIS A 397 13.49 3.27 11.44
N ARG A 398 13.62 1.95 11.54
CA ARG A 398 14.49 1.30 12.54
C ARG A 398 15.94 1.75 12.39
N ALA A 399 16.44 1.81 11.16
CA ALA A 399 17.78 2.30 10.87
C ALA A 399 17.99 3.75 11.34
N LYS A 400 17.00 4.61 11.09
CA LYS A 400 17.02 6.00 11.57
C LYS A 400 17.04 6.11 13.10
N LEU A 401 16.21 5.31 13.80
CA LEU A 401 16.14 5.34 15.25
C LEU A 401 17.40 4.80 15.93
N ASP A 402 18.09 3.86 15.26
CA ASP A 402 19.29 3.18 15.78
C ASP A 402 20.61 3.75 15.24
N ASP A 403 20.54 4.78 14.39
CA ASP A 403 21.70 5.33 13.66
C ASP A 403 22.49 4.24 12.91
N ASN A 404 21.75 3.29 12.28
CA ASN A 404 22.30 2.10 11.61
C ASN A 404 22.35 2.30 10.09
N GLU A 405 23.47 2.83 9.60
CA GLU A 405 23.65 3.12 8.17
C GLU A 405 23.59 1.84 7.30
N ALA A 406 24.14 0.71 7.78
CA ALA A 406 24.11 -0.54 7.04
C ALA A 406 22.65 -1.04 6.81
N LEU A 407 21.77 -0.91 7.81
CA LEU A 407 20.36 -1.22 7.69
C LEU A 407 19.62 -0.26 6.75
N ALA A 408 19.96 1.04 6.80
CA ALA A 408 19.39 2.04 5.88
C ALA A 408 19.76 1.73 4.42
N ASN A 409 21.01 1.40 4.18
CA ASN A 409 21.53 1.01 2.86
C ASN A 409 20.89 -0.28 2.36
N PHE A 410 20.70 -1.28 3.23
CA PHE A 410 19.98 -2.51 2.88
C PHE A 410 18.55 -2.22 2.43
N ALA A 411 17.79 -1.46 3.21
CA ALA A 411 16.40 -1.13 2.90
C ALA A 411 16.28 -0.38 1.56
N THR A 412 17.14 0.60 1.32
CA THR A 412 17.19 1.36 0.06
C THR A 412 17.59 0.48 -1.12
N THR A 413 18.56 -0.43 -0.92
CA THR A 413 19.00 -1.38 -1.94
C THR A 413 17.89 -2.34 -2.32
N LEU A 414 17.14 -2.87 -1.35
CA LEU A 414 16.01 -3.77 -1.63
C LEU A 414 14.89 -3.06 -2.39
N GLU A 415 14.55 -1.81 -2.05
CA GLU A 415 13.58 -1.01 -2.82
C GLU A 415 14.04 -0.81 -4.26
N LYS A 416 15.30 -0.42 -4.44
CA LYS A 416 15.88 -0.22 -5.77
C LYS A 416 15.88 -1.50 -6.59
N VAL A 417 16.32 -2.62 -6.02
CA VAL A 417 16.34 -3.93 -6.67
C VAL A 417 14.95 -4.37 -7.08
N CYS A 418 13.95 -4.12 -6.23
CA CYS A 418 12.56 -4.45 -6.54
C CYS A 418 12.06 -3.67 -7.78
N VAL A 419 12.30 -2.36 -7.83
CA VAL A 419 11.95 -1.50 -8.97
C VAL A 419 12.74 -1.90 -10.22
N ASP A 420 14.05 -2.04 -10.13
CA ASP A 420 14.92 -2.43 -11.24
C ASP A 420 14.51 -3.80 -11.83
N THR A 421 14.04 -4.74 -10.99
CA THR A 421 13.54 -6.04 -11.44
C THR A 421 12.30 -5.89 -12.32
N VAL A 422 11.36 -5.04 -11.92
CA VAL A 422 10.17 -4.72 -12.73
C VAL A 422 10.57 -3.99 -14.03
N GLU A 423 11.44 -3.00 -13.94
CA GLU A 423 11.92 -2.23 -15.10
C GLU A 423 12.70 -3.09 -16.11
N ALA A 424 13.35 -4.17 -15.66
CA ALA A 424 13.99 -5.18 -16.49
C ALA A 424 13.00 -6.18 -17.14
N GLY A 425 11.69 -6.01 -16.94
CA GLY A 425 10.65 -6.85 -17.55
C GLY A 425 10.27 -8.08 -16.73
N PHE A 426 10.77 -8.24 -15.49
CA PHE A 426 10.39 -9.32 -14.59
C PHE A 426 9.34 -8.82 -13.61
N MET A 427 8.08 -9.15 -13.83
CA MET A 427 6.95 -8.62 -13.08
C MET A 427 5.83 -9.63 -12.91
N THR A 428 4.88 -9.34 -12.04
CA THR A 428 3.67 -10.12 -11.86
C THR A 428 2.61 -9.80 -12.92
N LYS A 429 1.60 -10.66 -13.03
CA LYS A 429 0.60 -10.62 -14.11
C LYS A 429 -0.18 -9.29 -14.17
N ASP A 430 -0.51 -8.72 -13.02
CA ASP A 430 -1.23 -7.44 -12.92
C ASP A 430 -0.46 -6.32 -13.63
N LEU A 431 0.86 -6.21 -13.39
CA LEU A 431 1.71 -5.22 -14.03
C LEU A 431 1.95 -5.54 -15.52
N ALA A 432 2.17 -6.81 -15.83
CA ALA A 432 2.39 -7.23 -17.22
C ALA A 432 1.20 -6.89 -18.12
N LEU A 433 -0.03 -7.06 -17.63
CA LEU A 433 -1.24 -6.69 -18.36
C LEU A 433 -1.36 -5.18 -18.62
N LEU A 434 -0.76 -4.35 -17.75
CA LEU A 434 -0.69 -2.90 -17.97
C LEU A 434 0.35 -2.53 -19.03
N VAL A 435 1.48 -3.24 -19.07
CA VAL A 435 2.56 -3.00 -20.05
C VAL A 435 2.13 -3.39 -21.45
N GLY A 436 1.49 -4.55 -21.62
CA GLY A 436 0.97 -4.97 -22.91
C GLY A 436 0.83 -6.49 -23.07
N PRO A 437 0.20 -6.94 -24.16
CA PRO A 437 -0.15 -8.36 -24.36
C PRO A 437 1.08 -9.27 -24.52
N ASP A 438 2.19 -8.75 -24.99
CA ASP A 438 3.43 -9.51 -25.22
C ASP A 438 4.34 -9.57 -23.98
N GLN A 439 4.02 -8.82 -22.92
CA GLN A 439 4.79 -8.82 -21.68
C GLN A 439 4.62 -10.14 -20.93
N ARG A 440 5.72 -10.86 -20.76
CA ARG A 440 5.74 -12.08 -19.94
C ARG A 440 5.62 -11.70 -18.45
N TRP A 441 5.05 -12.61 -17.66
CA TRP A 441 4.89 -12.45 -16.23
C TRP A 441 5.43 -13.65 -15.47
N LEU A 442 5.73 -13.41 -14.19
CA LEU A 442 6.18 -14.41 -13.23
C LEU A 442 5.06 -14.75 -12.24
N SER A 443 5.11 -15.97 -11.70
CA SER A 443 4.31 -16.32 -10.54
C SER A 443 4.75 -15.51 -9.30
N THR A 444 3.96 -15.55 -8.25
CA THR A 444 4.26 -14.89 -6.96
C THR A 444 5.64 -15.32 -6.45
N THR A 445 5.91 -16.63 -6.42
CA THR A 445 7.19 -17.17 -5.96
C THR A 445 8.32 -16.84 -6.93
N GLY A 446 8.09 -16.99 -8.25
CA GLY A 446 9.08 -16.68 -9.26
C GLY A 446 9.52 -15.20 -9.26
N PHE A 447 8.60 -14.28 -8.96
CA PHE A 447 8.95 -12.86 -8.80
C PHE A 447 9.81 -12.63 -7.54
N LEU A 448 9.43 -13.22 -6.40
CA LEU A 448 10.19 -13.10 -5.16
C LEU A 448 11.58 -13.75 -5.27
N ASP A 449 11.70 -14.89 -5.97
CA ASP A 449 12.99 -15.53 -6.24
C ASP A 449 13.88 -14.62 -7.09
N LYS A 450 13.31 -13.99 -8.11
CA LYS A 450 14.04 -13.06 -8.97
C LYS A 450 14.55 -11.83 -8.22
N VAL A 451 13.71 -11.27 -7.33
CA VAL A 451 14.13 -10.16 -6.44
C VAL A 451 15.25 -10.62 -5.51
N ALA A 452 15.13 -11.81 -4.89
CA ALA A 452 16.15 -12.35 -3.99
C ALA A 452 17.49 -12.57 -4.69
N ASP A 453 17.50 -13.13 -5.91
CA ASP A 453 18.68 -13.30 -6.73
C ASP A 453 19.36 -11.96 -7.05
N ASN A 454 18.57 -10.96 -7.43
CA ASN A 454 19.07 -9.63 -7.74
C ASN A 454 19.59 -8.91 -6.49
N LEU A 455 18.90 -9.06 -5.36
CA LEU A 455 19.33 -8.50 -4.07
C LEU A 455 20.69 -9.11 -3.63
N THR A 456 20.83 -10.42 -3.73
CA THR A 456 22.10 -11.12 -3.40
C THR A 456 23.25 -10.56 -4.22
N LYS A 457 23.02 -10.29 -5.52
CA LYS A 457 24.06 -9.69 -6.38
C LYS A 457 24.38 -8.26 -5.98
N ALA A 458 23.36 -7.45 -5.69
CA ALA A 458 23.54 -6.06 -5.29
C ALA A 458 24.30 -5.94 -3.97
N MET A 459 23.94 -6.76 -2.98
CA MET A 459 24.60 -6.78 -1.66
C MET A 459 26.03 -7.35 -1.69
N ALA A 460 26.38 -8.13 -2.71
CA ALA A 460 27.75 -8.64 -2.86
C ALA A 460 28.72 -7.59 -3.46
N VAL A 461 28.22 -6.49 -3.99
CA VAL A 461 29.00 -5.41 -4.62
C VAL A 461 29.07 -4.17 -3.71
N ALA A 462 28.16 -4.06 -2.76
CA ALA A 462 28.13 -2.99 -1.74
C ALA A 462 29.05 -3.33 -0.57
#